data_2600e8b3fbc7abb20171ca5f49054bd8
#
_entry.id   2600e8b3fbc7abb20171ca5f49054bd8
#
_cell.length_a   1.000
_cell.length_b   1.000
_cell.length_c   1.000
_cell.angle_alpha   90.00
_cell.angle_beta   90.00
_cell.angle_gamma   90.00
#
_symmetry.space_group_name_H-M   'P 1'
#
loop_
_entity.id
_entity.type
_entity.pdbx_description
1 polymer ?
#
loop_
_entity_poly.entity_id
_entity_poly.type
_entity_poly.pdbx_seq_one_letter_code
_entity_poly.pdbx_strand_id
1 'polypeptide(L)'
;MACVLAGALAAAAHAAQDFNACLQFFALAQPPQVRLLPDNRALCFDAFAVLHSGQSKTPVYVAEVLSRESVANAHEKRSNFFYADARLPAAERAQLEDYAASGYDRGHMAPAADMTTPQAMEQSFSLANMVPQAPEHNRGAWATSVEQATRKFAARAEGRVYVITGPVFVPDIARSASIGAGQVHVPAYLFKLVYDEASNRAWAHWQANADATRGSKPITYAELVLRTGIVFLPGVNPLD
;
A
#
# COMPACT_ATOMS: atom_id res chain seq x y z
N MET A 1 47.44 -35.19 10.30
CA MET A 1 46.84 -34.27 9.33
C MET A 1 45.37 -34.16 9.65
N ALA A 2 44.95 -33.06 10.30
CA ALA A 2 43.56 -32.80 10.63
C ALA A 2 43.02 -31.74 9.62
N CYS A 3 42.05 -32.17 8.79
CA CYS A 3 41.31 -31.24 7.89
C CYS A 3 40.27 -30.47 8.70
N VAL A 4 40.47 -29.16 8.81
CA VAL A 4 39.46 -28.22 9.32
C VAL A 4 38.54 -27.85 8.16
N LEU A 5 37.30 -28.34 8.20
CA LEU A 5 36.25 -27.90 7.32
C LEU A 5 35.73 -26.53 7.83
N ALA A 6 36.10 -25.46 7.14
CA ALA A 6 35.52 -24.14 7.34
C ALA A 6 34.12 -24.12 6.70
N GLY A 7 33.07 -24.22 7.52
CA GLY A 7 31.70 -24.01 7.11
C GLY A 7 31.45 -22.53 6.87
N ALA A 8 31.27 -22.11 5.62
CA ALA A 8 30.80 -20.78 5.28
C ALA A 8 29.31 -20.66 5.66
N LEU A 9 29.04 -19.96 6.77
CA LEU A 9 27.68 -19.48 7.05
C LEU A 9 27.32 -18.41 5.99
N ALA A 10 26.45 -18.77 5.07
CA ALA A 10 25.78 -17.80 4.22
C ALA A 10 24.88 -16.93 5.12
N ALA A 11 25.29 -15.69 5.37
CA ALA A 11 24.44 -14.69 5.98
C ALA A 11 23.27 -14.45 5.02
N ALA A 12 22.07 -14.93 5.38
CA ALA A 12 20.85 -14.53 4.71
C ALA A 12 20.77 -13.00 4.82
N ALA A 13 20.82 -12.30 3.69
CA ALA A 13 20.60 -10.87 3.64
C ALA A 13 19.15 -10.63 4.13
N HIS A 14 19.01 -10.19 5.38
CA HIS A 14 17.74 -9.70 5.87
C HIS A 14 17.44 -8.43 5.07
N ALA A 15 16.37 -8.46 4.27
CA ALA A 15 15.85 -7.25 3.64
C ALA A 15 15.66 -6.20 4.76
N ALA A 16 16.17 -5.00 4.53
CA ALA A 16 16.10 -3.93 5.50
C ALA A 16 14.64 -3.75 5.97
N GLN A 17 14.43 -3.75 7.28
CA GLN A 17 13.11 -3.48 7.87
C GLN A 17 12.86 -1.97 7.98
N ASP A 18 13.53 -1.17 7.17
CA ASP A 18 13.48 0.29 7.24
C ASP A 18 13.25 0.92 5.85
N PHE A 19 12.84 2.16 5.86
CA PHE A 19 12.56 2.97 4.67
C PHE A 19 13.66 4.00 4.38
N ASN A 20 14.90 3.80 4.84
CA ASN A 20 15.98 4.79 4.70
C ASN A 20 16.18 5.29 3.26
N ALA A 21 15.91 4.45 2.25
CA ALA A 21 16.02 4.80 0.84
C ALA A 21 14.81 5.57 0.27
N CYS A 22 13.71 5.70 1.01
CA CYS A 22 12.47 6.30 0.50
C CYS A 22 11.66 7.08 1.55
N LEU A 23 12.33 7.75 2.48
CA LEU A 23 11.71 8.56 3.53
C LEU A 23 10.91 9.75 2.97
N GLN A 24 11.14 10.16 1.73
CA GLN A 24 10.42 11.24 1.05
C GLN A 24 8.91 10.97 0.91
N PHE A 25 8.47 9.71 1.00
CA PHE A 25 7.05 9.35 0.93
C PHE A 25 6.29 9.51 2.25
N PHE A 26 6.99 9.93 3.31
CA PHE A 26 6.40 10.09 4.64
C PHE A 26 6.50 11.54 5.12
N ALA A 27 5.43 12.05 5.71
CA ALA A 27 5.44 13.37 6.32
C ALA A 27 6.55 13.46 7.39
N LEU A 28 7.28 14.57 7.41
CA LEU A 28 8.45 14.76 8.28
C LEU A 28 9.53 13.67 8.14
N ALA A 29 9.55 12.94 7.02
CA ALA A 29 10.40 11.76 6.82
C ALA A 29 10.24 10.68 7.92
N GLN A 30 9.05 10.57 8.51
CA GLN A 30 8.74 9.63 9.57
C GLN A 30 7.69 8.59 9.11
N PRO A 31 8.08 7.32 8.91
CA PRO A 31 7.14 6.26 8.57
C PRO A 31 6.08 6.04 9.67
N PRO A 32 4.88 5.53 9.31
CA PRO A 32 3.85 5.17 10.26
C PRO A 32 4.35 4.28 11.39
N GLN A 33 3.90 4.55 12.61
CA GLN A 33 4.20 3.75 13.79
C GLN A 33 3.24 2.56 13.84
N VAL A 34 3.75 1.40 13.46
CA VAL A 34 3.03 0.13 13.51
C VAL A 34 3.73 -0.86 14.43
N ARG A 35 3.00 -1.81 14.97
CA ARG A 35 3.62 -2.97 15.60
C ARG A 35 4.23 -3.85 14.52
N LEU A 36 5.55 -3.79 14.37
CA LEU A 36 6.26 -4.62 13.40
C LEU A 36 6.22 -6.10 13.80
N LEU A 37 5.99 -6.95 12.81
CA LEU A 37 6.08 -8.40 12.91
C LEU A 37 7.37 -8.87 12.19
N PRO A 38 7.92 -10.06 12.54
CA PRO A 38 9.16 -10.57 11.95
C PRO A 38 9.13 -10.73 10.43
N ASP A 39 7.94 -10.88 9.85
CA ASP A 39 7.68 -11.04 8.42
C ASP A 39 7.24 -9.73 7.73
N ASN A 40 7.34 -8.59 8.42
CA ASN A 40 7.17 -7.30 7.77
C ASN A 40 8.43 -6.91 6.99
N ARG A 41 8.25 -6.43 5.76
CA ARG A 41 9.34 -6.02 4.84
C ARG A 41 9.08 -4.63 4.29
N ALA A 42 10.05 -3.73 4.47
CA ALA A 42 10.02 -2.42 3.85
C ALA A 42 10.53 -2.52 2.41
N LEU A 43 9.76 -2.04 1.47
CA LEU A 43 10.10 -1.98 0.05
C LEU A 43 10.00 -0.56 -0.44
N CYS A 44 11.09 -0.04 -1.02
CA CYS A 44 11.13 1.24 -1.70
C CYS A 44 10.96 1.04 -3.21
N PHE A 45 10.12 1.85 -3.81
CA PHE A 45 9.91 2.00 -5.25
C PHE A 45 10.14 3.44 -5.66
N ASP A 46 10.17 3.74 -6.96
CA ASP A 46 10.50 5.08 -7.44
C ASP A 46 9.44 6.13 -7.04
N ALA A 47 8.16 5.75 -6.99
CA ALA A 47 7.04 6.65 -6.72
C ALA A 47 6.27 6.34 -5.41
N PHE A 48 6.59 5.26 -4.72
CA PHE A 48 5.89 4.85 -3.50
C PHE A 48 6.75 3.93 -2.62
N ALA A 49 6.33 3.77 -1.37
CA ALA A 49 6.91 2.84 -0.41
C ALA A 49 5.85 1.86 0.11
N VAL A 50 6.23 0.61 0.36
CA VAL A 50 5.35 -0.45 0.86
C VAL A 50 5.90 -1.03 2.15
N LEU A 51 5.10 -1.06 3.20
CA LEU A 51 5.33 -2.00 4.30
C LEU A 51 4.53 -3.27 3.99
N HIS A 52 5.21 -4.32 3.59
CA HIS A 52 4.60 -5.60 3.25
C HIS A 52 4.47 -6.50 4.48
N SER A 53 3.40 -7.31 4.55
CA SER A 53 3.22 -8.39 5.51
C SER A 53 3.34 -9.74 4.83
N GLY A 54 4.30 -10.55 5.27
CA GLY A 54 4.41 -11.94 4.82
C GLY A 54 3.26 -12.83 5.30
N GLN A 55 2.61 -12.47 6.40
CA GLN A 55 1.46 -13.20 6.91
C GLN A 55 0.24 -13.05 6.00
N SER A 56 -0.13 -11.81 5.63
CA SER A 56 -1.28 -11.58 4.74
C SER A 56 -0.93 -11.68 3.26
N LYS A 57 0.36 -11.60 2.91
CA LYS A 57 0.91 -11.48 1.56
C LYS A 57 0.38 -10.28 0.78
N THR A 58 0.05 -9.23 1.53
CA THR A 58 -0.42 -7.94 1.05
C THR A 58 0.35 -6.82 1.75
N PRO A 59 0.28 -5.57 1.31
CA PRO A 59 0.81 -4.47 2.10
C PRO A 59 0.07 -4.34 3.45
N VAL A 60 0.78 -3.92 4.48
CA VAL A 60 0.21 -3.34 5.70
C VAL A 60 -0.28 -1.93 5.35
N TYR A 61 0.56 -1.19 4.62
CA TYR A 61 0.23 0.08 3.99
C TYR A 61 1.17 0.36 2.81
N VAL A 62 0.73 1.25 1.94
CA VAL A 62 1.52 1.85 0.87
C VAL A 62 1.46 3.36 1.02
N ALA A 63 2.63 4.02 0.95
CA ALA A 63 2.75 5.47 1.04
C ALA A 63 3.25 6.06 -0.27
N GLU A 64 2.63 7.15 -0.72
CA GLU A 64 3.00 7.92 -1.91
C GLU A 64 2.84 9.42 -1.64
N VAL A 65 3.45 10.24 -2.47
CA VAL A 65 3.29 11.70 -2.41
C VAL A 65 2.79 12.21 -3.74
N LEU A 66 1.69 12.94 -3.69
CA LEU A 66 1.12 13.63 -4.82
C LEU A 66 1.36 15.14 -4.72
N SER A 67 1.41 15.79 -5.86
CA SER A 67 1.44 17.24 -6.00
C SER A 67 0.68 17.65 -7.26
N ARG A 68 0.43 18.94 -7.42
CA ARG A 68 -0.13 19.47 -8.67
C ARG A 68 0.72 19.05 -9.88
N GLU A 69 2.03 19.12 -9.75
CA GLU A 69 2.96 18.76 -10.81
C GLU A 69 2.93 17.25 -11.12
N SER A 70 2.99 16.39 -10.09
CA SER A 70 2.98 14.94 -10.30
C SER A 70 1.67 14.48 -10.96
N VAL A 71 0.53 15.02 -10.52
CA VAL A 71 -0.78 14.72 -11.15
C VAL A 71 -0.85 15.21 -12.59
N ALA A 72 -0.30 16.39 -12.89
CA ALA A 72 -0.26 16.92 -14.24
C ALA A 72 0.65 16.11 -15.18
N ASN A 73 1.66 15.43 -14.65
CA ASN A 73 2.62 14.63 -15.42
C ASN A 73 2.30 13.11 -15.42
N ALA A 74 1.23 12.68 -14.77
CA ALA A 74 0.84 11.26 -14.72
C ALA A 74 0.07 10.85 -16.01
N HIS A 75 0.80 10.73 -17.11
CA HIS A 75 0.24 10.40 -18.44
C HIS A 75 0.76 9.08 -18.99
N GLU A 76 1.46 8.28 -18.18
CA GLU A 76 2.07 7.04 -18.62
C GLU A 76 1.03 6.03 -19.08
N LYS A 77 1.34 5.33 -20.18
CA LYS A 77 0.50 4.26 -20.68
C LYS A 77 0.48 3.11 -19.68
N ARG A 78 -0.72 2.71 -19.24
CA ARG A 78 -0.91 1.61 -18.30
C ARG A 78 -0.23 0.32 -18.78
N SER A 79 0.59 -0.29 -17.90
CA SER A 79 1.35 -1.51 -18.19
C SER A 79 0.44 -2.75 -18.28
N ASN A 80 -0.29 -3.09 -17.25
CA ASN A 80 -1.00 -4.36 -17.03
C ASN A 80 -0.10 -5.60 -16.82
N PHE A 81 1.19 -5.43 -16.67
CA PHE A 81 2.14 -6.53 -16.46
C PHE A 81 2.37 -6.75 -14.95
N PHE A 82 1.50 -7.52 -14.32
CA PHE A 82 1.63 -7.87 -12.90
C PHE A 82 2.75 -8.89 -12.67
N TYR A 83 3.46 -8.76 -11.55
CA TYR A 83 4.55 -9.67 -11.18
C TYR A 83 4.65 -9.85 -9.67
N ALA A 84 5.13 -11.03 -9.25
CA ALA A 84 5.50 -11.31 -7.87
C ALA A 84 6.83 -10.63 -7.54
N ASP A 85 6.91 -9.89 -6.43
CA ASP A 85 8.12 -9.15 -6.07
C ASP A 85 9.22 -10.10 -5.58
N ALA A 86 10.29 -10.23 -6.35
CA ALA A 86 11.39 -11.14 -6.05
C ALA A 86 12.22 -10.74 -4.82
N ARG A 87 12.09 -9.50 -4.33
CA ARG A 87 12.74 -9.04 -3.09
C ARG A 87 12.14 -9.67 -1.84
N LEU A 88 10.88 -10.16 -1.95
CA LEU A 88 10.20 -10.87 -0.88
C LEU A 88 10.51 -12.37 -0.93
N PRO A 89 10.67 -13.03 0.23
CA PRO A 89 10.75 -14.49 0.28
C PRO A 89 9.57 -15.15 -0.43
N ALA A 90 9.80 -16.29 -1.10
CA ALA A 90 8.75 -16.96 -1.87
C ALA A 90 7.52 -17.36 -1.02
N ALA A 91 7.75 -17.71 0.25
CA ALA A 91 6.68 -18.05 1.19
C ALA A 91 5.86 -16.84 1.67
N GLU A 92 6.42 -15.62 1.57
CA GLU A 92 5.84 -14.38 2.10
C GLU A 92 5.18 -13.50 1.03
N ARG A 93 5.24 -13.86 -0.25
CA ARG A 93 4.72 -13.06 -1.35
C ARG A 93 3.55 -13.73 -2.05
N ALA A 94 2.63 -12.91 -2.59
CA ALA A 94 1.59 -13.36 -3.49
C ALA A 94 2.18 -13.77 -4.86
N GLN A 95 1.53 -14.71 -5.52
CA GLN A 95 1.81 -15.14 -6.88
C GLN A 95 0.64 -14.78 -7.81
N LEU A 96 0.88 -14.74 -9.12
CA LEU A 96 -0.18 -14.45 -10.09
C LEU A 96 -1.30 -15.49 -10.06
N GLU A 97 -0.93 -16.73 -9.84
CA GLU A 97 -1.82 -17.89 -9.75
C GLU A 97 -2.81 -17.77 -8.59
N ASP A 98 -2.43 -17.09 -7.51
CA ASP A 98 -3.31 -16.90 -6.35
C ASP A 98 -4.55 -16.07 -6.71
N TYR A 99 -4.41 -15.15 -7.66
CA TYR A 99 -5.52 -14.31 -8.13
C TYR A 99 -6.31 -14.96 -9.29
N ALA A 100 -5.78 -15.99 -9.93
CA ALA A 100 -6.45 -16.64 -11.06
C ALA A 100 -7.76 -17.27 -10.61
N ALA A 101 -8.87 -16.93 -11.29
CA ALA A 101 -10.22 -17.42 -10.99
C ALA A 101 -10.68 -17.24 -9.54
N SER A 102 -10.03 -16.33 -8.77
CA SER A 102 -10.38 -16.06 -7.37
C SER A 102 -11.68 -15.29 -7.18
N GLY A 103 -12.18 -14.63 -8.22
CA GLY A 103 -13.31 -13.69 -8.13
C GLY A 103 -12.90 -12.28 -7.64
N TYR A 104 -11.62 -12.06 -7.34
CA TYR A 104 -11.09 -10.76 -6.91
C TYR A 104 -10.17 -10.14 -7.96
N ASP A 105 -10.20 -8.82 -8.05
CA ASP A 105 -9.21 -8.04 -8.79
C ASP A 105 -7.90 -7.91 -7.99
N ARG A 106 -6.80 -7.65 -8.69
CA ARG A 106 -5.55 -7.15 -8.11
C ARG A 106 -5.71 -5.65 -7.89
N GLY A 107 -6.24 -5.28 -6.71
CA GLY A 107 -6.50 -3.88 -6.36
C GLY A 107 -5.23 -3.16 -5.96
N HIS A 108 -4.91 -2.05 -6.65
CA HIS A 108 -3.75 -1.22 -6.35
C HIS A 108 -3.93 -0.43 -5.06
N MET A 109 -2.87 -0.32 -4.26
CA MET A 109 -2.84 0.60 -3.12
C MET A 109 -2.22 1.96 -3.53
N ALA A 110 -1.07 1.97 -4.24
CA ALA A 110 -0.61 3.12 -5.02
C ALA A 110 -1.11 2.93 -6.47
N PRO A 111 -2.03 3.78 -6.96
CA PRO A 111 -2.67 3.61 -8.27
C PRO A 111 -1.72 3.77 -9.43
N ALA A 112 -1.87 2.96 -10.48
CA ALA A 112 -1.12 3.14 -11.73
C ALA A 112 -1.35 4.53 -12.36
N ALA A 113 -2.51 5.14 -12.15
CA ALA A 113 -2.84 6.47 -12.67
C ALA A 113 -2.08 7.62 -11.96
N ASP A 114 -1.30 7.34 -10.92
CA ASP A 114 -0.49 8.33 -10.20
C ASP A 114 0.99 8.28 -10.62
N MET A 115 1.35 7.33 -11.50
CA MET A 115 2.72 7.10 -11.93
C MET A 115 3.14 8.07 -13.05
N THR A 116 4.31 8.71 -12.87
CA THR A 116 4.81 9.76 -13.76
C THR A 116 5.94 9.32 -14.68
N THR A 117 6.42 8.08 -14.54
CA THR A 117 7.48 7.50 -15.37
C THR A 117 7.14 6.07 -15.78
N PRO A 118 7.66 5.57 -16.94
CA PRO A 118 7.46 4.18 -17.34
C PRO A 118 7.90 3.19 -16.27
N GLN A 119 9.03 3.43 -15.60
CA GLN A 119 9.54 2.58 -14.54
C GLN A 119 8.61 2.54 -13.31
N ALA A 120 8.16 3.69 -12.83
CA ALA A 120 7.19 3.76 -11.73
C ALA A 120 5.85 3.07 -12.12
N MET A 121 5.42 3.23 -13.38
CA MET A 121 4.25 2.53 -13.92
C MET A 121 4.43 1.01 -13.83
N GLU A 122 5.54 0.46 -14.31
CA GLU A 122 5.82 -0.98 -14.21
C GLU A 122 5.89 -1.44 -12.75
N GLN A 123 6.58 -0.70 -11.90
CA GLN A 123 6.71 -0.99 -10.47
C GLN A 123 5.35 -1.01 -9.75
N SER A 124 4.40 -0.16 -10.16
CA SER A 124 3.06 -0.14 -9.57
C SER A 124 2.30 -1.46 -9.72
N PHE A 125 2.69 -2.31 -10.69
CA PHE A 125 2.11 -3.64 -10.94
C PHE A 125 2.75 -4.77 -10.13
N SER A 126 3.70 -4.48 -9.21
CA SER A 126 4.16 -5.43 -8.22
C SER A 126 3.00 -5.94 -7.36
N LEU A 127 2.89 -7.26 -7.17
CA LEU A 127 1.89 -7.85 -6.27
C LEU A 127 2.09 -7.42 -4.80
N ALA A 128 3.27 -6.88 -4.45
CA ALA A 128 3.49 -6.25 -3.14
C ALA A 128 2.67 -4.96 -2.93
N ASN A 129 2.17 -4.34 -4.02
CA ASN A 129 1.29 -3.17 -4.02
C ASN A 129 -0.20 -3.54 -4.13
N MET A 130 -0.54 -4.84 -4.09
CA MET A 130 -1.88 -5.33 -4.39
C MET A 130 -2.58 -5.94 -3.19
N VAL A 131 -3.91 -5.84 -3.21
CA VAL A 131 -4.79 -6.63 -2.35
C VAL A 131 -5.87 -7.31 -3.19
N PRO A 132 -6.41 -8.47 -2.74
CA PRO A 132 -7.64 -9.00 -3.31
C PRO A 132 -8.78 -8.01 -3.07
N GLN A 133 -9.27 -7.39 -4.13
CA GLN A 133 -10.32 -6.37 -4.07
C GLN A 133 -11.55 -6.80 -4.86
N ALA A 134 -12.74 -6.58 -4.28
CA ALA A 134 -14.00 -6.86 -4.94
C ALA A 134 -14.09 -6.08 -6.26
N PRO A 135 -14.41 -6.72 -7.41
CA PRO A 135 -14.27 -6.10 -8.73
C PRO A 135 -15.10 -4.83 -8.93
N GLU A 136 -16.37 -4.84 -8.53
CA GLU A 136 -17.24 -3.67 -8.69
C GLU A 136 -16.83 -2.51 -7.75
N HIS A 137 -16.28 -2.85 -6.57
CA HIS A 137 -15.70 -1.86 -5.68
C HIS A 137 -14.44 -1.25 -6.28
N ASN A 138 -13.49 -2.08 -6.73
CA ASN A 138 -12.22 -1.65 -7.31
C ASN A 138 -12.43 -0.73 -8.53
N ARG A 139 -13.27 -1.15 -9.48
CA ARG A 139 -13.51 -0.44 -10.74
C ARG A 139 -14.51 0.70 -10.62
N GLY A 140 -15.32 0.70 -9.57
CA GLY A 140 -16.41 1.65 -9.32
C GLY A 140 -16.10 2.66 -8.22
N ALA A 141 -16.65 2.42 -7.01
CA ALA A 141 -16.61 3.40 -5.92
C ALA A 141 -15.18 3.76 -5.50
N TRP A 142 -14.26 2.79 -5.44
CA TRP A 142 -12.86 3.04 -5.08
C TRP A 142 -12.18 3.92 -6.14
N ALA A 143 -12.23 3.54 -7.41
CA ALA A 143 -11.60 4.29 -8.49
C ALA A 143 -12.13 5.73 -8.62
N THR A 144 -13.45 5.94 -8.45
CA THR A 144 -14.07 7.24 -8.73
C THR A 144 -14.17 8.14 -7.51
N SER A 145 -14.63 7.58 -6.37
CA SER A 145 -14.92 8.36 -5.16
C SER A 145 -13.72 8.48 -4.22
N VAL A 146 -12.68 7.67 -4.41
CA VAL A 146 -11.47 7.69 -3.58
C VAL A 146 -10.27 8.13 -4.39
N GLU A 147 -9.79 7.31 -5.34
CA GLU A 147 -8.57 7.61 -6.09
C GLU A 147 -8.68 8.86 -6.95
N GLN A 148 -9.72 8.96 -7.80
CA GLN A 148 -9.92 10.14 -8.64
C GLN A 148 -10.18 11.39 -7.79
N ALA A 149 -10.92 11.28 -6.67
CA ALA A 149 -11.14 12.39 -5.76
C ALA A 149 -9.84 12.88 -5.12
N THR A 150 -8.95 11.97 -4.71
CA THR A 150 -7.62 12.28 -4.17
C THR A 150 -6.76 13.00 -5.20
N ARG A 151 -6.69 12.50 -6.46
CA ARG A 151 -5.98 13.19 -7.56
C ARG A 151 -6.53 14.58 -7.85
N LYS A 152 -7.88 14.73 -7.90
CA LYS A 152 -8.52 16.05 -8.08
C LYS A 152 -8.21 17.02 -6.96
N PHE A 153 -8.05 16.53 -5.74
CA PHE A 153 -7.60 17.35 -4.62
C PHE A 153 -6.13 17.75 -4.80
N ALA A 154 -5.22 16.79 -5.02
CA ALA A 154 -3.79 17.04 -5.19
C ALA A 154 -3.49 17.99 -6.37
N ALA A 155 -4.26 17.92 -7.46
CA ALA A 155 -4.15 18.85 -8.60
C ALA A 155 -4.41 20.31 -8.23
N ARG A 156 -5.04 20.60 -7.09
CA ARG A 156 -5.34 21.95 -6.59
C ARG A 156 -4.58 22.33 -5.34
N ALA A 157 -3.89 21.37 -4.72
CA ALA A 157 -3.12 21.61 -3.51
C ALA A 157 -1.94 22.57 -3.78
N GLU A 158 -1.54 23.31 -2.75
CA GLU A 158 -0.42 24.25 -2.83
C GLU A 158 0.94 23.60 -2.52
N GLY A 159 0.93 22.42 -1.88
CA GLY A 159 2.10 21.71 -1.46
C GLY A 159 2.04 20.22 -1.76
N ARG A 160 2.77 19.46 -0.97
CA ARG A 160 2.76 17.99 -1.02
C ARG A 160 1.50 17.45 -0.36
N VAL A 161 0.93 16.42 -0.97
CA VAL A 161 -0.18 15.64 -0.42
C VAL A 161 0.34 14.24 -0.16
N TYR A 162 0.49 13.88 1.10
CA TYR A 162 0.90 12.55 1.49
C TYR A 162 -0.31 11.64 1.52
N VAL A 163 -0.20 10.49 0.87
CA VAL A 163 -1.28 9.52 0.75
C VAL A 163 -0.81 8.19 1.29
N ILE A 164 -1.57 7.61 2.23
CA ILE A 164 -1.27 6.29 2.78
C ILE A 164 -2.52 5.41 2.63
N THR A 165 -2.35 4.32 1.89
CA THR A 165 -3.44 3.40 1.54
C THR A 165 -3.15 2.02 2.12
N GLY A 166 -4.16 1.35 2.64
CA GLY A 166 -3.96 -0.01 3.13
C GLY A 166 -5.22 -0.80 3.39
N PRO A 167 -5.04 -2.12 3.57
CA PRO A 167 -6.10 -3.05 3.93
C PRO A 167 -6.37 -3.08 5.43
N VAL A 168 -7.59 -3.50 5.79
CA VAL A 168 -7.96 -3.79 7.17
C VAL A 168 -8.65 -5.16 7.24
N PHE A 169 -8.12 -6.03 8.09
CA PHE A 169 -8.61 -7.38 8.29
C PHE A 169 -9.47 -7.45 9.57
N VAL A 170 -10.66 -8.03 9.47
CA VAL A 170 -11.60 -8.12 10.60
C VAL A 170 -12.06 -9.57 10.75
N PRO A 171 -11.99 -10.14 11.97
CA PRO A 171 -11.46 -9.54 13.20
C PRO A 171 -9.93 -9.41 13.20
N ASP A 172 -9.22 -10.23 12.43
CA ASP A 172 -7.77 -10.22 12.22
C ASP A 172 -7.40 -10.98 10.94
N ILE A 173 -6.11 -10.99 10.59
CA ILE A 173 -5.61 -11.66 9.38
C ILE A 173 -5.92 -13.16 9.42
N ALA A 174 -5.66 -13.83 10.53
CA ALA A 174 -5.76 -15.29 10.64
C ALA A 174 -7.21 -15.82 10.43
N ARG A 175 -8.21 -14.99 10.69
CA ARG A 175 -9.64 -15.31 10.53
C ARG A 175 -10.28 -14.69 9.29
N SER A 176 -9.53 -13.95 8.50
CA SER A 176 -10.01 -13.42 7.22
C SER A 176 -10.03 -14.50 6.14
N ALA A 177 -10.87 -14.34 5.13
CA ALA A 177 -10.83 -15.18 3.93
C ALA A 177 -9.49 -15.03 3.21
N SER A 178 -9.12 -16.03 2.41
CA SER A 178 -7.92 -15.99 1.56
C SER A 178 -8.20 -16.54 0.18
N ILE A 179 -7.36 -16.20 -0.79
CA ILE A 179 -7.44 -16.66 -2.17
C ILE A 179 -6.17 -17.44 -2.56
N GLY A 180 -6.33 -18.33 -3.54
CA GLY A 180 -5.23 -19.08 -4.14
C GLY A 180 -4.58 -20.10 -3.21
N ALA A 181 -3.68 -20.91 -3.76
CA ALA A 181 -2.88 -21.87 -3.00
C ALA A 181 -1.89 -21.17 -2.05
N GLY A 182 -1.47 -19.94 -2.40
CA GLY A 182 -0.63 -19.11 -1.58
C GLY A 182 -1.33 -18.51 -0.36
N GLN A 183 -2.66 -18.60 -0.27
CA GLN A 183 -3.46 -18.03 0.83
C GLN A 183 -3.22 -16.51 1.00
N VAL A 184 -3.40 -15.74 -0.07
CA VAL A 184 -3.37 -14.27 0.00
C VAL A 184 -4.64 -13.80 0.70
N HIS A 185 -4.53 -13.11 1.82
CA HIS A 185 -5.66 -12.73 2.65
C HIS A 185 -6.50 -11.60 2.03
N VAL A 186 -7.84 -11.73 2.15
CA VAL A 186 -8.81 -10.78 1.63
C VAL A 186 -9.17 -9.77 2.73
N PRO A 187 -8.90 -8.47 2.54
CA PRO A 187 -9.28 -7.46 3.53
C PRO A 187 -10.78 -7.23 3.58
N ALA A 188 -11.32 -6.97 4.77
CA ALA A 188 -12.72 -6.58 4.96
C ALA A 188 -12.98 -5.12 4.57
N TYR A 189 -11.99 -4.24 4.79
CA TYR A 189 -12.07 -2.82 4.46
C TYR A 189 -10.76 -2.36 3.82
N LEU A 190 -10.85 -1.26 3.08
CA LEU A 190 -9.72 -0.48 2.61
C LEU A 190 -9.80 0.94 3.16
N PHE A 191 -8.65 1.51 3.49
CA PHE A 191 -8.56 2.94 3.81
C PHE A 191 -7.60 3.65 2.84
N LYS A 192 -7.83 4.94 2.62
CA LYS A 192 -6.88 5.86 1.99
C LYS A 192 -6.87 7.15 2.80
N LEU A 193 -5.78 7.35 3.57
CA LEU A 193 -5.47 8.58 4.27
C LEU A 193 -4.91 9.60 3.28
N VAL A 194 -5.38 10.82 3.38
CA VAL A 194 -4.87 11.98 2.64
C VAL A 194 -4.46 13.04 3.66
N TYR A 195 -3.22 13.51 3.58
CA TYR A 195 -2.69 14.59 4.40
C TYR A 195 -2.14 15.70 3.51
N ASP A 196 -2.74 16.87 3.59
CA ASP A 196 -2.28 18.09 2.92
C ASP A 196 -1.31 18.85 3.84
N GLU A 197 -0.04 18.84 3.48
CA GLU A 197 1.02 19.49 4.26
C GLU A 197 0.82 21.01 4.36
N ALA A 198 0.35 21.65 3.28
CA ALA A 198 0.21 23.11 3.23
C ALA A 198 -0.89 23.64 4.18
N SER A 199 -2.01 22.93 4.28
CA SER A 199 -3.12 23.31 5.16
C SER A 199 -3.09 22.59 6.52
N ASN A 200 -2.17 21.67 6.73
CA ASN A 200 -2.10 20.77 7.88
C ASN A 200 -3.42 20.02 8.14
N ARG A 201 -4.13 19.61 7.09
CA ARG A 201 -5.39 18.87 7.20
C ARG A 201 -5.25 17.42 6.79
N ALA A 202 -5.93 16.52 7.53
CA ALA A 202 -5.96 15.10 7.20
C ALA A 202 -7.36 14.53 7.30
N TRP A 203 -7.69 13.62 6.40
CA TRP A 203 -8.92 12.82 6.41
C TRP A 203 -8.64 11.45 5.79
N ALA A 204 -9.53 10.50 6.01
CA ALA A 204 -9.40 9.20 5.39
C ALA A 204 -10.70 8.73 4.74
N HIS A 205 -10.58 8.14 3.55
CA HIS A 205 -11.63 7.30 3.00
C HIS A 205 -11.58 5.93 3.69
N TRP A 206 -12.75 5.40 4.01
CA TRP A 206 -12.91 4.08 4.63
C TRP A 206 -14.06 3.37 3.95
N GLN A 207 -13.77 2.28 3.23
CA GLN A 207 -14.79 1.56 2.46
C GLN A 207 -14.69 0.05 2.68
N ALA A 208 -15.85 -0.61 2.76
CA ALA A 208 -15.92 -2.06 2.77
C ALA A 208 -15.43 -2.61 1.42
N ASN A 209 -14.68 -3.70 1.45
CA ASN A 209 -14.21 -4.40 0.25
C ASN A 209 -15.32 -5.34 -0.28
N ALA A 210 -16.36 -4.78 -0.86
CA ALA A 210 -17.52 -5.51 -1.35
C ALA A 210 -18.11 -4.84 -2.60
N ASP A 211 -18.67 -5.61 -3.52
CA ASP A 211 -19.24 -5.13 -4.78
C ASP A 211 -20.41 -4.16 -4.58
N ALA A 212 -21.15 -4.32 -3.49
CA ALA A 212 -22.26 -3.44 -3.14
C ALA A 212 -21.82 -2.07 -2.59
N THR A 213 -20.52 -1.87 -2.32
CA THR A 213 -20.00 -0.62 -1.72
C THR A 213 -20.22 0.56 -2.65
N ARG A 214 -20.66 1.66 -2.06
CA ARG A 214 -20.84 2.95 -2.74
C ARG A 214 -19.95 4.00 -2.09
N GLY A 215 -19.78 5.14 -2.73
CA GLY A 215 -19.03 6.26 -2.16
C GLY A 215 -19.57 6.67 -0.79
N SER A 216 -18.69 6.94 0.15
CA SER A 216 -18.99 7.39 1.49
C SER A 216 -18.25 8.69 1.80
N LYS A 217 -18.75 9.42 2.81
CA LYS A 217 -18.02 10.57 3.35
C LYS A 217 -16.71 10.09 3.99
N PRO A 218 -15.62 10.85 3.89
CA PRO A 218 -14.41 10.59 4.64
C PRO A 218 -14.65 10.59 6.15
N ILE A 219 -13.82 9.88 6.87
CA ILE A 219 -13.71 9.89 8.33
C ILE A 219 -12.54 10.80 8.75
N THR A 220 -12.49 11.19 10.01
CA THR A 220 -11.37 11.98 10.56
C THR A 220 -10.10 11.16 10.67
N TYR A 221 -8.95 11.82 10.77
CA TYR A 221 -7.67 11.16 11.06
C TYR A 221 -7.71 10.42 12.39
N ALA A 222 -8.27 11.06 13.43
CA ALA A 222 -8.40 10.46 14.75
C ALA A 222 -9.23 9.15 14.72
N GLU A 223 -10.31 9.13 13.94
CA GLU A 223 -11.12 7.92 13.76
C GLU A 223 -10.36 6.81 13.02
N LEU A 224 -9.56 7.15 12.01
CA LEU A 224 -8.70 6.18 11.32
C LEU A 224 -7.71 5.54 12.29
N VAL A 225 -7.01 6.36 13.10
CA VAL A 225 -6.07 5.88 14.13
C VAL A 225 -6.78 4.96 15.13
N LEU A 226 -7.97 5.34 15.60
CA LEU A 226 -8.75 4.52 16.52
C LEU A 226 -9.13 3.15 15.92
N ARG A 227 -9.53 3.13 14.65
CA ARG A 227 -9.95 1.90 13.95
C ARG A 227 -8.79 0.95 13.64
N THR A 228 -7.61 1.50 13.37
CA THR A 228 -6.45 0.71 12.91
C THR A 228 -5.41 0.46 13.99
N GLY A 229 -5.36 1.30 15.03
CA GLY A 229 -4.30 1.30 16.03
C GLY A 229 -2.95 1.80 15.48
N ILE A 230 -2.93 2.42 14.29
CA ILE A 230 -1.71 2.89 13.62
C ILE A 230 -1.63 4.42 13.69
N VAL A 231 -0.51 4.95 14.17
CA VAL A 231 -0.19 6.37 14.06
C VAL A 231 0.49 6.62 12.70
N PHE A 232 -0.29 7.08 11.73
CA PHE A 232 0.18 7.23 10.34
C PHE A 232 1.06 8.46 10.12
N LEU A 233 0.89 9.51 10.91
CA LEU A 233 1.57 10.79 10.78
C LEU A 233 2.34 11.13 12.07
N PRO A 234 3.42 10.38 12.40
CA PRO A 234 4.20 10.66 13.62
C PRO A 234 4.74 12.09 13.62
N GLY A 235 4.65 12.77 14.75
CA GLY A 235 5.11 14.15 14.88
C GLY A 235 4.22 15.22 14.23
N VAL A 236 3.16 14.83 13.54
CA VAL A 236 2.16 15.74 12.96
C VAL A 236 0.90 15.73 13.82
N ASN A 237 0.32 16.89 14.04
CA ASN A 237 -1.00 17.04 14.67
C ASN A 237 -1.96 17.70 13.66
N PRO A 238 -2.55 16.91 12.74
CA PRO A 238 -3.34 17.46 11.67
C PRO A 238 -4.71 17.96 12.16
N LEU A 239 -5.23 18.93 11.45
CA LEU A 239 -6.61 19.38 11.56
C LEU A 239 -7.52 18.42 10.78
N ASP A 240 -8.74 18.20 11.28
CA ASP A 240 -9.80 17.43 10.60
C ASP A 240 -10.49 18.22 9.49
#